data_443f0052e30aae4287dbf4699508fd74
#
_entry.id   443f0052e30aae4287dbf4699508fd74
#
_cell.length_a   1.000
_cell.length_b   1.000
_cell.length_c   1.000
_cell.angle_alpha   90.00
_cell.angle_beta   90.00
_cell.angle_gamma   90.00
#
_symmetry.space_group_name_H-M   'P 1'
#
loop_
_entity.id
_entity.type
_entity.pdbx_description
1 polymer ?
#
loop_
_entity_poly.entity_id
_entity_poly.type
_entity_poly.pdbx_seq_one_letter_code
_entity_poly.pdbx_strand_id
1 'polypeptide(L)'
;MDDPIKGQLIAFLKKRINNDLSHDFGHAYRVMGLAIRIAGEEGADLDIVIPAALFHDSVVYKGTDNYHKEHEESAKFAEEALLTIPGYPKEKIAKVVYAISVCSYSKGIVPRTIEAKVLQDADMLESTGAISIMRTFGSSMPMHVKAFYDIKDPFCERREPEPMGYSLDLFYQRLMRVSKRMHTKSAKRLAKHRDEFLKMFIEEFRRELEETNKYLKTQ
;
A
#
# COMPACT_ATOMS: atom_id res chain seq x y z
N MET A 1 -7.92 -16.87 -13.90
CA MET A 1 -7.75 -17.82 -12.73
C MET A 1 -9.10 -18.39 -12.34
N ASP A 2 -9.17 -19.68 -12.15
CA ASP A 2 -10.39 -20.38 -11.76
C ASP A 2 -10.79 -20.06 -10.31
N ASP A 3 -12.11 -19.93 -10.05
CA ASP A 3 -12.64 -19.60 -8.73
C ASP A 3 -12.21 -20.58 -7.61
N PRO A 4 -12.11 -21.91 -7.84
CA PRO A 4 -11.61 -22.84 -6.83
C PRO A 4 -10.16 -22.56 -6.38
N ILE A 5 -9.26 -22.23 -7.31
CA ILE A 5 -7.86 -21.88 -7.01
C ILE A 5 -7.82 -20.59 -6.20
N LYS A 6 -8.56 -19.56 -6.62
CA LYS A 6 -8.66 -18.29 -5.89
C LYS A 6 -9.18 -18.50 -4.47
N GLY A 7 -10.18 -19.38 -4.29
CA GLY A 7 -10.71 -19.72 -2.97
C GLY A 7 -9.64 -20.36 -2.05
N GLN A 8 -8.81 -21.26 -2.59
CA GLN A 8 -7.71 -21.87 -1.85
C GLN A 8 -6.64 -20.85 -1.46
N LEU A 9 -6.25 -19.91 -2.36
CA LEU A 9 -5.29 -18.84 -2.06
C LEU A 9 -5.78 -17.97 -0.91
N ILE A 10 -7.06 -17.56 -0.93
CA ILE A 10 -7.68 -16.80 0.13
C ILE A 10 -7.68 -17.56 1.47
N ALA A 11 -7.97 -18.87 1.45
CA ALA A 11 -7.94 -19.70 2.64
C ALA A 11 -6.53 -19.82 3.23
N PHE A 12 -5.50 -19.93 2.38
CA PHE A 12 -4.10 -19.90 2.80
C PHE A 12 -3.73 -18.58 3.49
N LEU A 13 -4.08 -17.46 2.88
CA LEU A 13 -3.79 -16.14 3.43
C LEU A 13 -4.45 -15.95 4.79
N LYS A 14 -5.74 -16.30 4.94
CA LYS A 14 -6.48 -16.17 6.21
C LYS A 14 -5.85 -16.91 7.39
N LYS A 15 -5.12 -17.99 7.13
CA LYS A 15 -4.40 -18.74 8.19
C LYS A 15 -3.09 -18.06 8.64
N ARG A 16 -2.57 -17.12 7.85
CA ARG A 16 -1.24 -16.51 8.06
C ARG A 16 -1.30 -15.06 8.48
N ILE A 17 -2.39 -14.35 8.18
CA ILE A 17 -2.48 -12.90 8.37
C ILE A 17 -2.36 -12.51 9.84
N ASN A 18 -1.52 -11.51 10.08
CA ASN A 18 -1.34 -10.88 11.38
C ASN A 18 -2.42 -9.83 11.65
N ASN A 19 -2.64 -9.51 12.94
CA ASN A 19 -3.56 -8.43 13.38
C ASN A 19 -2.95 -7.02 13.21
N ASP A 20 -2.10 -6.78 12.20
CA ASP A 20 -1.63 -5.43 11.89
C ASP A 20 -2.68 -4.68 11.07
N LEU A 21 -3.21 -3.59 11.63
CA LEU A 21 -4.27 -2.77 10.99
C LEU A 21 -3.87 -2.19 9.62
N SER A 22 -2.56 -2.12 9.31
CA SER A 22 -2.07 -1.59 8.03
C SER A 22 -1.92 -2.65 6.95
N HIS A 23 -1.68 -3.92 7.36
CA HIS A 23 -1.41 -5.07 6.48
C HIS A 23 -2.34 -6.23 6.83
N ASP A 24 -3.61 -5.92 7.09
CA ASP A 24 -4.66 -6.87 7.41
C ASP A 24 -5.18 -7.60 6.13
N PHE A 25 -6.09 -8.54 6.35
CA PHE A 25 -6.76 -9.22 5.24
C PHE A 25 -7.48 -8.23 4.30
N GLY A 26 -8.05 -7.16 4.86
CA GLY A 26 -8.73 -6.12 4.09
C GLY A 26 -7.79 -5.41 3.13
N HIS A 27 -6.54 -5.13 3.55
CA HIS A 27 -5.51 -4.57 2.67
C HIS A 27 -5.20 -5.51 1.51
N ALA A 28 -4.82 -6.76 1.78
CA ALA A 28 -4.50 -7.73 0.73
C ALA A 28 -5.67 -7.94 -0.25
N TYR A 29 -6.90 -7.94 0.28
CA TYR A 29 -8.12 -8.09 -0.55
C TYR A 29 -8.37 -6.87 -1.44
N ARG A 30 -8.16 -5.64 -0.95
CA ARG A 30 -8.28 -4.42 -1.75
C ARG A 30 -7.17 -4.33 -2.80
N VAL A 31 -5.93 -4.66 -2.43
CA VAL A 31 -4.80 -4.72 -3.38
C VAL A 31 -5.09 -5.73 -4.49
N MET A 32 -5.60 -6.92 -4.17
CA MET A 32 -6.02 -7.90 -5.17
C MET A 32 -7.11 -7.33 -6.12
N GLY A 33 -8.12 -6.66 -5.58
CA GLY A 33 -9.18 -6.05 -6.39
C GLY A 33 -8.66 -4.98 -7.34
N LEU A 34 -7.77 -4.11 -6.86
CA LEU A 34 -7.10 -3.10 -7.68
C LEU A 34 -6.19 -3.75 -8.73
N ALA A 35 -5.42 -4.77 -8.36
CA ALA A 35 -4.52 -5.48 -9.25
C ALA A 35 -5.29 -6.19 -10.38
N ILE A 36 -6.43 -6.84 -10.09
CA ILE A 36 -7.32 -7.44 -11.11
C ILE A 36 -7.81 -6.38 -12.09
N ARG A 37 -8.27 -5.22 -11.59
CA ARG A 37 -8.73 -4.12 -12.44
C ARG A 37 -7.64 -3.61 -13.36
N ILE A 38 -6.46 -3.32 -12.81
CA ILE A 38 -5.31 -2.82 -13.56
C ILE A 38 -4.86 -3.88 -14.57
N ALA A 39 -4.76 -5.14 -14.17
CA ALA A 39 -4.37 -6.25 -15.04
C ALA A 39 -5.28 -6.40 -16.25
N GLY A 40 -6.59 -6.26 -16.06
CA GLY A 40 -7.57 -6.32 -17.16
C GLY A 40 -7.40 -5.20 -18.18
N GLU A 41 -6.98 -4.01 -17.75
CA GLU A 41 -6.74 -2.87 -18.64
C GLU A 41 -5.34 -2.90 -19.30
N GLU A 42 -4.34 -3.49 -18.65
CA GLU A 42 -2.94 -3.52 -19.11
C GLU A 42 -2.53 -4.86 -19.74
N GLY A 43 -3.42 -5.86 -19.77
CA GLY A 43 -3.17 -7.17 -20.36
C GLY A 43 -2.21 -8.07 -19.56
N ALA A 44 -2.16 -7.90 -18.23
CA ALA A 44 -1.34 -8.74 -17.35
C ALA A 44 -2.01 -10.08 -17.03
N ASP A 45 -1.20 -11.10 -16.76
CA ASP A 45 -1.67 -12.46 -16.46
C ASP A 45 -2.25 -12.55 -15.04
N LEU A 46 -3.56 -12.80 -14.95
CA LEU A 46 -4.28 -12.93 -13.67
C LEU A 46 -3.81 -14.11 -12.81
N ASP A 47 -3.27 -15.17 -13.42
CA ASP A 47 -2.73 -16.29 -12.66
C ASP A 47 -1.41 -15.93 -11.93
N ILE A 48 -0.77 -14.83 -12.34
CA ILE A 48 0.41 -14.27 -11.66
C ILE A 48 -0.02 -13.16 -10.70
N VAL A 49 -0.86 -12.24 -11.18
CA VAL A 49 -1.23 -11.02 -10.44
C VAL A 49 -2.02 -11.33 -9.17
N ILE A 50 -2.99 -12.27 -9.22
CA ILE A 50 -3.86 -12.56 -8.07
C ILE A 50 -3.08 -13.16 -6.90
N PRO A 51 -2.30 -14.25 -7.07
CA PRO A 51 -1.51 -14.78 -5.94
C PRO A 51 -0.44 -13.79 -5.47
N ALA A 52 0.18 -13.05 -6.38
CA ALA A 52 1.15 -12.03 -6.00
C ALA A 52 0.52 -10.94 -5.10
N ALA A 53 -0.67 -10.44 -5.46
CA ALA A 53 -1.40 -9.46 -4.67
C ALA A 53 -1.88 -10.00 -3.31
N LEU A 54 -2.27 -11.28 -3.23
CA LEU A 54 -2.70 -11.89 -1.98
C LEU A 54 -1.54 -12.12 -1.01
N PHE A 55 -0.35 -12.47 -1.53
CA PHE A 55 0.76 -12.91 -0.69
C PHE A 55 1.88 -11.87 -0.51
N HIS A 56 1.82 -10.69 -1.13
CA HIS A 56 2.91 -9.71 -1.09
C HIS A 56 3.32 -9.27 0.33
N ASP A 57 2.37 -9.21 1.26
CA ASP A 57 2.56 -8.86 2.66
C ASP A 57 2.17 -10.03 3.61
N SER A 58 2.38 -11.27 3.18
CA SER A 58 2.10 -12.46 4.01
C SER A 58 3.07 -12.60 5.19
N VAL A 59 4.22 -11.94 5.16
CA VAL A 59 5.19 -11.81 6.24
C VAL A 59 5.45 -10.33 6.51
N VAL A 60 5.25 -9.90 7.77
CA VAL A 60 5.43 -8.51 8.21
C VAL A 60 6.27 -8.49 9.49
N TYR A 61 7.34 -7.71 9.50
CA TYR A 61 8.28 -7.53 10.60
C TYR A 61 8.27 -6.12 11.20
N LYS A 62 7.12 -5.48 11.25
CA LYS A 62 6.96 -4.10 11.69
C LYS A 62 7.68 -3.81 13.00
N GLY A 63 8.48 -2.76 13.00
CA GLY A 63 9.23 -2.33 14.20
C GLY A 63 10.45 -3.18 14.54
N THR A 64 10.90 -4.06 13.65
CA THR A 64 12.11 -4.86 13.81
C THR A 64 13.18 -4.54 12.76
N ASP A 65 14.43 -4.92 13.03
CA ASP A 65 15.54 -4.77 12.07
C ASP A 65 15.38 -5.65 10.82
N ASN A 66 14.45 -6.60 10.82
CA ASN A 66 14.21 -7.53 9.72
C ASN A 66 13.21 -7.01 8.67
N TYR A 67 12.66 -5.79 8.81
CA TYR A 67 11.69 -5.22 7.86
C TYR A 67 12.14 -5.28 6.39
N HIS A 68 13.46 -5.24 6.14
CA HIS A 68 14.03 -5.31 4.80
C HIS A 68 13.87 -6.68 4.13
N LYS A 69 13.56 -7.76 4.89
CA LYS A 69 13.38 -9.14 4.42
C LYS A 69 11.93 -9.49 4.12
N GLU A 70 10.96 -8.66 4.50
CA GLU A 70 9.52 -8.96 4.42
C GLU A 70 9.08 -9.47 3.05
N HIS A 71 9.49 -8.79 1.97
CA HIS A 71 9.08 -9.20 0.62
C HIS A 71 9.79 -10.46 0.13
N GLU A 72 11.03 -10.70 0.54
CA GLU A 72 11.75 -11.93 0.19
C GLU A 72 11.11 -13.15 0.88
N GLU A 73 10.75 -13.00 2.15
CA GLU A 73 10.08 -14.04 2.91
C GLU A 73 8.62 -14.23 2.49
N SER A 74 7.92 -13.15 2.13
CA SER A 74 6.59 -13.24 1.52
C SER A 74 6.63 -13.96 0.17
N ALA A 75 7.65 -13.70 -0.65
CA ALA A 75 7.86 -14.39 -1.92
C ALA A 75 8.13 -15.89 -1.73
N LYS A 76 8.96 -16.26 -0.75
CA LYS A 76 9.22 -17.64 -0.37
C LYS A 76 7.96 -18.34 0.14
N PHE A 77 7.20 -17.69 1.00
CA PHE A 77 5.92 -18.22 1.47
C PHE A 77 4.94 -18.45 0.31
N ALA A 78 4.85 -17.50 -0.64
CA ALA A 78 4.02 -17.66 -1.83
C ALA A 78 4.44 -18.86 -2.67
N GLU A 79 5.74 -19.08 -2.88
CA GLU A 79 6.27 -20.26 -3.59
C GLU A 79 5.83 -21.56 -2.91
N GLU A 80 6.08 -21.68 -1.61
CA GLU A 80 5.71 -22.86 -0.83
C GLU A 80 4.19 -23.13 -0.90
N ALA A 81 3.36 -22.09 -0.73
CA ALA A 81 1.91 -22.23 -0.82
C ALA A 81 1.45 -22.66 -2.21
N LEU A 82 1.95 -22.03 -3.28
CA LEU A 82 1.55 -22.32 -4.66
C LEU A 82 1.97 -23.72 -5.12
N LEU A 83 3.07 -24.26 -4.61
CA LEU A 83 3.48 -25.64 -4.87
C LEU A 83 2.47 -26.67 -4.35
N THR A 84 1.72 -26.35 -3.30
CA THR A 84 0.73 -27.25 -2.69
C THR A 84 -0.67 -27.14 -3.27
N ILE A 85 -0.99 -26.06 -4.04
CA ILE A 85 -2.32 -25.85 -4.59
C ILE A 85 -2.53 -26.72 -5.84
N PRO A 86 -3.50 -27.66 -5.81
CA PRO A 86 -3.84 -28.47 -6.98
C PRO A 86 -4.37 -27.61 -8.13
N GLY A 87 -3.87 -27.89 -9.35
CA GLY A 87 -4.31 -27.19 -10.56
C GLY A 87 -3.67 -25.81 -10.78
N TYR A 88 -2.88 -25.28 -9.84
CA TYR A 88 -2.12 -24.06 -10.10
C TYR A 88 -0.97 -24.29 -11.10
N PRO A 89 -0.81 -23.46 -12.14
CA PRO A 89 0.23 -23.62 -13.16
C PRO A 89 1.63 -23.36 -12.59
N LYS A 90 2.37 -24.45 -12.36
CA LYS A 90 3.68 -24.42 -11.68
C LYS A 90 4.73 -23.56 -12.39
N GLU A 91 4.66 -23.47 -13.72
CA GLU A 91 5.54 -22.65 -14.57
C GLU A 91 5.38 -21.14 -14.33
N LYS A 92 4.29 -20.72 -13.66
CA LYS A 92 4.05 -19.31 -13.31
C LYS A 92 4.58 -18.92 -11.94
N ILE A 93 4.94 -19.89 -11.08
CA ILE A 93 5.37 -19.63 -9.68
C ILE A 93 6.56 -18.67 -9.64
N ALA A 94 7.59 -18.91 -10.45
CA ALA A 94 8.77 -18.03 -10.48
C ALA A 94 8.44 -16.58 -10.81
N LYS A 95 7.40 -16.32 -11.63
CA LYS A 95 6.93 -14.96 -11.96
C LYS A 95 6.19 -14.32 -10.79
N VAL A 96 5.42 -15.08 -10.02
CA VAL A 96 4.78 -14.62 -8.78
C VAL A 96 5.83 -14.23 -7.75
N VAL A 97 6.80 -15.12 -7.50
CA VAL A 97 7.94 -14.88 -6.59
C VAL A 97 8.68 -13.61 -6.98
N TYR A 98 9.01 -13.44 -8.26
CA TYR A 98 9.64 -12.22 -8.75
C TYR A 98 8.78 -10.97 -8.48
N ALA A 99 7.49 -11.01 -8.80
CA ALA A 99 6.60 -9.87 -8.62
C ALA A 99 6.56 -9.41 -7.14
N ILE A 100 6.46 -10.37 -6.20
CA ILE A 100 6.46 -10.08 -4.76
C ILE A 100 7.82 -9.52 -4.31
N SER A 101 8.93 -10.14 -4.73
CA SER A 101 10.28 -9.72 -4.30
C SER A 101 10.64 -8.28 -4.66
N VAL A 102 10.03 -7.74 -5.74
CA VAL A 102 10.25 -6.36 -6.21
C VAL A 102 9.09 -5.41 -5.90
N CYS A 103 8.10 -5.83 -5.09
CA CYS A 103 6.90 -5.04 -4.81
C CYS A 103 7.20 -3.77 -4.03
N SER A 104 8.23 -3.77 -3.16
CA SER A 104 8.51 -2.66 -2.25
C SER A 104 8.76 -1.33 -2.97
N TYR A 105 7.84 -0.39 -2.77
CA TYR A 105 8.00 0.99 -3.20
C TYR A 105 9.24 1.66 -2.56
N SER A 106 9.50 1.42 -1.29
CA SER A 106 10.58 2.07 -0.54
C SER A 106 11.98 1.65 -1.01
N LYS A 107 12.12 0.46 -1.58
CA LYS A 107 13.39 -0.03 -2.15
C LYS A 107 13.75 0.66 -3.48
N GLY A 108 12.83 1.43 -4.09
CA GLY A 108 13.09 2.13 -5.35
C GLY A 108 13.31 1.23 -6.57
N ILE A 109 12.96 -0.05 -6.48
CA ILE A 109 13.14 -1.03 -7.56
C ILE A 109 12.05 -0.79 -8.62
N VAL A 110 12.47 -0.64 -9.88
CA VAL A 110 11.55 -0.57 -11.03
C VAL A 110 11.27 -1.99 -11.53
N PRO A 111 10.02 -2.48 -11.43
CA PRO A 111 9.66 -3.82 -11.89
C PRO A 111 9.86 -3.99 -13.41
N ARG A 112 10.30 -5.18 -13.85
CA ARG A 112 10.58 -5.47 -15.26
C ARG A 112 9.38 -6.05 -16.01
N THR A 113 8.52 -6.83 -15.32
CA THR A 113 7.34 -7.45 -15.93
C THR A 113 6.09 -6.61 -15.72
N ILE A 114 5.08 -6.79 -16.57
CA ILE A 114 3.81 -6.08 -16.43
C ILE A 114 3.08 -6.48 -15.15
N GLU A 115 3.13 -7.77 -14.77
CA GLU A 115 2.48 -8.27 -13.55
C GLU A 115 3.10 -7.65 -12.29
N ALA A 116 4.44 -7.53 -12.25
CA ALA A 116 5.13 -6.90 -11.13
C ALA A 116 4.86 -5.38 -11.06
N LYS A 117 4.72 -4.70 -12.20
CA LYS A 117 4.27 -3.30 -12.25
C LYS A 117 2.85 -3.14 -11.75
N VAL A 118 1.95 -4.04 -12.16
CA VAL A 118 0.55 -4.06 -11.72
C VAL A 118 0.47 -4.26 -10.21
N LEU A 119 1.24 -5.20 -9.65
CA LEU A 119 1.26 -5.44 -8.21
C LEU A 119 1.76 -4.21 -7.45
N GLN A 120 2.90 -3.64 -7.83
CA GLN A 120 3.47 -2.48 -7.17
C GLN A 120 2.54 -1.26 -7.25
N ASP A 121 1.91 -1.05 -8.40
CA ASP A 121 0.93 0.02 -8.59
C ASP A 121 -0.33 -0.18 -7.73
N ALA A 122 -0.84 -1.41 -7.64
CA ALA A 122 -2.01 -1.74 -6.84
C ALA A 122 -1.76 -1.51 -5.35
N ASP A 123 -0.60 -1.91 -4.84
CA ASP A 123 -0.20 -1.64 -3.45
C ASP A 123 0.01 -0.13 -3.22
N MET A 124 0.71 0.56 -4.12
CA MET A 124 0.90 2.02 -4.03
C MET A 124 -0.42 2.79 -4.02
N LEU A 125 -1.47 2.31 -4.71
CA LEU A 125 -2.80 2.93 -4.69
C LEU A 125 -3.44 2.92 -3.30
N GLU A 126 -3.10 1.98 -2.42
CA GLU A 126 -3.52 1.99 -1.01
C GLU A 126 -2.89 3.13 -0.19
N SER A 127 -1.86 3.78 -0.74
CA SER A 127 -1.26 5.01 -0.21
C SER A 127 -1.82 6.28 -0.89
N THR A 128 -3.03 6.20 -1.49
CA THR A 128 -3.72 7.31 -2.14
C THR A 128 -5.20 7.37 -1.73
N GLY A 129 -5.80 8.55 -1.75
CA GLY A 129 -7.22 8.76 -1.48
C GLY A 129 -7.66 8.46 -0.03
N ALA A 130 -8.95 8.23 0.18
CA ALA A 130 -9.57 8.10 1.50
C ALA A 130 -9.00 6.93 2.34
N ILE A 131 -8.69 5.79 1.70
CA ILE A 131 -8.12 4.62 2.40
C ILE A 131 -6.76 4.98 3.01
N SER A 132 -5.93 5.74 2.30
CA SER A 132 -4.61 6.13 2.82
C SER A 132 -4.72 7.03 4.06
N ILE A 133 -5.74 7.86 4.17
CA ILE A 133 -6.00 8.69 5.36
C ILE A 133 -6.23 7.78 6.57
N MET A 134 -7.16 6.83 6.46
CA MET A 134 -7.44 5.87 7.53
C MET A 134 -6.20 5.05 7.91
N ARG A 135 -5.45 4.54 6.93
CA ARG A 135 -4.22 3.78 7.16
C ARG A 135 -3.14 4.60 7.83
N THR A 136 -2.99 5.87 7.47
CA THR A 136 -2.00 6.77 8.09
C THR A 136 -2.27 6.93 9.58
N PHE A 137 -3.47 7.31 9.96
CA PHE A 137 -3.79 7.49 11.38
C PHE A 137 -3.87 6.16 12.13
N GLY A 138 -4.42 5.12 11.53
CA GLY A 138 -4.45 3.78 12.13
C GLY A 138 -3.06 3.20 12.40
N SER A 139 -2.08 3.41 11.50
CA SER A 139 -0.72 2.91 11.68
C SER A 139 0.13 3.76 12.62
N SER A 140 -0.17 5.05 12.78
CA SER A 140 0.58 5.95 13.64
C SER A 140 0.30 5.74 15.14
N MET A 141 -0.90 5.29 15.49
CA MET A 141 -1.28 5.06 16.90
C MET A 141 -0.36 4.06 17.63
N PRO A 142 -0.09 2.86 17.09
CA PRO A 142 0.83 1.93 17.74
C PRO A 142 2.31 2.36 17.66
N MET A 143 2.66 3.32 16.80
CA MET A 143 4.02 3.85 16.66
C MET A 143 4.36 4.95 17.66
N HIS A 144 3.41 5.32 18.55
CA HIS A 144 3.60 6.34 19.59
C HIS A 144 4.14 7.68 19.05
N VAL A 145 3.57 8.16 17.94
CA VAL A 145 3.88 9.49 17.41
C VAL A 145 3.61 10.57 18.45
N LYS A 146 4.31 11.71 18.40
CA LYS A 146 4.16 12.83 19.33
C LYS A 146 2.76 13.43 19.28
N ALA A 147 2.22 13.62 18.07
CA ALA A 147 0.88 14.16 17.82
C ALA A 147 0.39 13.83 16.40
N PHE A 148 -0.86 14.14 16.09
CA PHE A 148 -1.37 14.01 14.72
C PHE A 148 -0.72 15.00 13.76
N TYR A 149 -0.36 16.20 14.22
CA TYR A 149 0.35 17.22 13.46
C TYR A 149 1.16 18.13 14.38
N ASP A 150 2.15 18.82 13.83
CA ASP A 150 2.89 19.88 14.54
C ASP A 150 2.03 21.16 14.60
N ILE A 151 1.70 21.62 15.81
CA ILE A 151 0.86 22.81 16.00
C ILE A 151 1.51 24.11 15.46
N LYS A 152 2.85 24.14 15.37
CA LYS A 152 3.59 25.32 14.89
C LYS A 152 3.72 25.38 13.38
N ASP A 153 3.74 24.21 12.72
CA ASP A 153 3.86 24.08 11.28
C ASP A 153 3.15 22.81 10.80
N PRO A 154 1.80 22.77 10.82
CA PRO A 154 1.01 21.58 10.50
C PRO A 154 1.23 21.04 9.08
N PHE A 155 1.63 21.89 8.16
CA PHE A 155 1.69 21.62 6.72
C PHE A 155 3.10 21.49 6.18
N CYS A 156 4.13 21.39 7.05
CA CYS A 156 5.54 21.27 6.66
C CYS A 156 5.98 22.35 5.67
N GLU A 157 5.56 23.62 5.90
CA GLU A 157 5.90 24.76 5.05
C GLU A 157 7.29 25.32 5.36
N ARG A 158 7.78 25.12 6.59
CA ARG A 158 9.02 25.70 7.11
C ARG A 158 9.99 24.65 7.69
N ARG A 159 9.60 23.39 7.66
CA ARG A 159 10.39 22.27 8.14
C ARG A 159 10.26 21.05 7.23
N GLU A 160 11.19 20.12 7.32
CA GLU A 160 11.08 18.82 6.68
C GLU A 160 10.01 17.94 7.38
N PRO A 161 9.27 17.10 6.64
CA PRO A 161 8.33 16.16 7.23
C PRO A 161 8.99 15.14 8.15
N GLU A 162 8.42 14.94 9.34
CA GLU A 162 8.85 13.96 10.36
C GLU A 162 7.71 12.94 10.64
N PRO A 163 7.43 11.97 9.77
CA PRO A 163 6.27 11.08 9.90
C PRO A 163 6.33 10.14 11.12
N MET A 164 7.52 9.92 11.69
CA MET A 164 7.68 9.23 12.98
C MET A 164 7.36 10.11 14.18
N GLY A 165 7.27 11.43 13.98
CA GLY A 165 6.85 12.40 14.99
C GLY A 165 5.39 12.81 14.84
N TYR A 166 4.92 13.00 13.63
CA TYR A 166 3.60 13.55 13.33
C TYR A 166 2.91 12.76 12.21
N SER A 167 1.70 12.28 12.46
CA SER A 167 0.97 11.46 11.48
C SER A 167 0.71 12.17 10.15
N LEU A 168 0.35 13.48 10.21
CA LEU A 168 0.05 14.28 9.02
C LEU A 168 1.26 14.47 8.10
N ASP A 169 2.47 14.41 8.66
CA ASP A 169 3.71 14.60 7.90
C ASP A 169 3.91 13.51 6.83
N LEU A 170 3.30 12.33 7.04
CA LEU A 170 3.33 11.25 6.05
C LEU A 170 2.66 11.67 4.73
N PHE A 171 1.68 12.57 4.77
CA PHE A 171 1.03 13.12 3.56
C PHE A 171 2.07 13.83 2.67
N TYR A 172 2.93 14.64 3.27
CA TYR A 172 3.95 15.44 2.56
C TYR A 172 5.16 14.60 2.16
N GLN A 173 5.57 13.66 3.02
CA GLN A 173 6.69 12.79 2.72
C GLN A 173 6.35 11.77 1.62
N ARG A 174 5.16 11.16 1.67
CA ARG A 174 4.81 10.00 0.82
C ARG A 174 3.52 10.18 0.03
N LEU A 175 2.36 10.36 0.70
CA LEU A 175 1.06 10.16 0.06
C LEU A 175 0.85 11.05 -1.17
N MET A 176 1.19 12.33 -1.07
CA MET A 176 1.05 13.30 -2.17
C MET A 176 2.11 13.17 -3.28
N ARG A 177 3.04 12.23 -3.13
CA ARG A 177 4.14 12.01 -4.10
C ARG A 177 4.05 10.65 -4.79
N VAL A 178 3.31 9.70 -4.22
CA VAL A 178 3.30 8.30 -4.67
C VAL A 178 2.71 8.12 -6.07
N SER A 179 1.70 8.90 -6.43
CA SER A 179 1.06 8.83 -7.76
C SER A 179 2.02 9.10 -8.92
N LYS A 180 3.03 9.94 -8.68
CA LYS A 180 4.07 10.26 -9.69
C LYS A 180 4.96 9.06 -10.05
N ARG A 181 4.93 8.01 -9.23
CA ARG A 181 5.75 6.80 -9.39
C ARG A 181 4.98 5.60 -9.94
N MET A 182 3.69 5.75 -10.24
CA MET A 182 2.90 4.70 -10.90
C MET A 182 3.50 4.32 -12.25
N HIS A 183 3.52 3.04 -12.56
CA HIS A 183 4.10 2.49 -13.78
C HIS A 183 3.08 2.47 -14.91
N THR A 184 1.87 1.95 -14.63
CA THR A 184 0.83 1.68 -15.63
C THR A 184 -0.04 2.90 -15.91
N LYS A 185 -0.64 2.95 -17.11
CA LYS A 185 -1.56 4.06 -17.48
C LYS A 185 -2.83 4.05 -16.65
N SER A 186 -3.37 2.87 -16.38
CA SER A 186 -4.58 2.66 -15.59
C SER A 186 -4.38 3.09 -14.14
N ALA A 187 -3.26 2.72 -13.49
CA ALA A 187 -2.95 3.16 -12.14
C ALA A 187 -2.74 4.68 -12.04
N LYS A 188 -2.05 5.29 -13.01
CA LYS A 188 -1.90 6.76 -13.08
C LYS A 188 -3.25 7.48 -13.12
N ARG A 189 -4.20 6.97 -13.90
CA ARG A 189 -5.55 7.53 -13.99
C ARG A 189 -6.30 7.41 -12.66
N LEU A 190 -6.23 6.24 -11.99
CA LEU A 190 -6.83 6.03 -10.67
C LEU A 190 -6.19 6.92 -9.60
N ALA A 191 -4.87 7.01 -9.59
CA ALA A 191 -4.13 7.82 -8.63
C ALA A 191 -4.46 9.31 -8.75
N LYS A 192 -4.65 9.83 -9.97
CA LYS A 192 -4.99 11.24 -10.19
C LYS A 192 -6.25 11.67 -9.42
N HIS A 193 -7.34 10.90 -9.55
CA HIS A 193 -8.58 11.19 -8.81
C HIS A 193 -8.38 11.12 -7.29
N ARG A 194 -7.60 10.14 -6.82
CA ARG A 194 -7.32 9.97 -5.39
C ARG A 194 -6.42 11.08 -4.83
N ASP A 195 -5.49 11.59 -5.62
CA ASP A 195 -4.65 12.74 -5.26
C ASP A 195 -5.48 14.02 -5.11
N GLU A 196 -6.46 14.22 -5.99
CA GLU A 196 -7.40 15.36 -5.90
C GLU A 196 -8.16 15.30 -4.57
N PHE A 197 -8.61 14.13 -4.16
CA PHE A 197 -9.26 13.93 -2.87
C PHE A 197 -8.33 14.24 -1.68
N LEU A 198 -7.07 13.76 -1.72
CA LEU A 198 -6.10 14.08 -0.66
C LEU A 198 -5.84 15.58 -0.52
N LYS A 199 -5.75 16.29 -1.64
CA LYS A 199 -5.61 17.75 -1.63
C LYS A 199 -6.83 18.42 -1.00
N MET A 200 -8.04 18.01 -1.38
CA MET A 200 -9.27 18.55 -0.79
C MET A 200 -9.31 18.31 0.73
N PHE A 201 -8.90 17.14 1.20
CA PHE A 201 -8.82 16.85 2.64
C PHE A 201 -7.84 17.79 3.37
N ILE A 202 -6.65 18.02 2.81
CA ILE A 202 -5.65 18.92 3.39
C ILE A 202 -6.14 20.37 3.38
N GLU A 203 -6.81 20.80 2.32
CA GLU A 203 -7.40 22.16 2.19
C GLU A 203 -8.49 22.40 3.22
N GLU A 204 -9.39 21.42 3.41
CA GLU A 204 -10.43 21.50 4.42
C GLU A 204 -9.83 21.52 5.83
N PHE A 205 -8.85 20.64 6.11
CA PHE A 205 -8.16 20.64 7.40
C PHE A 205 -7.47 21.99 7.69
N ARG A 206 -6.86 22.61 6.68
CA ARG A 206 -6.27 23.96 6.79
C ARG A 206 -7.31 25.00 7.18
N ARG A 207 -8.45 24.99 6.50
CA ARG A 207 -9.56 25.91 6.75
C ARG A 207 -10.06 25.82 8.20
N GLU A 208 -10.27 24.60 8.70
CA GLU A 208 -10.73 24.38 10.07
C GLU A 208 -9.71 24.88 11.11
N LEU A 209 -8.41 24.69 10.89
CA LEU A 209 -7.37 25.22 11.75
C LEU A 209 -7.31 26.76 11.72
N GLU A 210 -7.48 27.37 10.56
CA GLU A 210 -7.50 28.83 10.42
C GLU A 210 -8.71 29.45 11.15
N GLU A 211 -9.88 28.84 11.04
CA GLU A 211 -11.09 29.26 11.79
C GLU A 211 -10.81 29.25 13.30
N THR A 212 -10.22 28.17 13.82
CA THR A 212 -9.87 28.06 15.24
C THR A 212 -8.84 29.10 15.66
N ASN A 213 -7.76 29.26 14.90
CA ASN A 213 -6.67 30.19 15.21
C ASN A 213 -7.10 31.67 15.18
N LYS A 214 -8.11 32.01 14.41
CA LYS A 214 -8.67 33.37 14.37
C LYS A 214 -9.16 33.80 15.74
N TYR A 215 -9.80 32.92 16.50
CA TYR A 215 -10.33 33.23 17.82
C TYR A 215 -9.26 33.19 18.94
N LEU A 216 -8.19 32.43 18.75
CA LEU A 216 -7.08 32.37 19.71
C LEU A 216 -6.20 33.64 19.67
N LYS A 217 -6.13 34.32 18.53
CA LYS A 217 -5.35 35.56 18.36
C LYS A 217 -6.07 36.81 18.86
N THR A 218 -7.35 36.70 19.20
CA THR A 218 -8.18 37.83 19.65
C THR A 218 -8.32 37.92 21.17
N GLN A 219 -7.63 37.05 21.92
CA GLN A 219 -7.47 37.08 23.38
C GLN A 219 -6.03 37.53 23.74
#